data_fdbd0fb140ad311de629342c9e01f9e7
#
_entry.id   fdbd0fb140ad311de629342c9e01f9e7
#
_cell.length_a   1.000
_cell.length_b   1.000
_cell.length_c   1.000
_cell.angle_alpha   90.00
_cell.angle_beta   90.00
_cell.angle_gamma   90.00
#
_symmetry.space_group_name_H-M   'P 1'
#
loop_
_entity.id
_entity.type
_entity.pdbx_description
1 polymer ?
#
loop_
_entity_poly.entity_id
_entity_poly.type
_entity_poly.pdbx_seq_one_letter_code
_entity_poly.pdbx_strand_id
1 'polypeptide(L)'
;MRYGICVGFNFDGTFFDEKTIVSYDKRLLEVSMGKPNDSHRVRATYDNEQGHKAVFQTISHFLSELSWKLWIELCVDVCIYGAGLPDCSFPNHFPRLERYFIHDFKQEVFANDQHLALGFYREGFGSESPFYRFLSFYKILEIPFKNGREKKDWIGSLTQRLSRSKDSLQYLKRDGVTDVAEWIYKEGRNALSHAYRDRNNSIVDITAFDHWQNIVWANEIVQELAEITMIEKLNIPER
;
A
#
# COMPACT_ATOMS: atom_id res chain seq x y z
N MET A 1 -27.29 -22.50 -2.74
CA MET A 1 -25.89 -22.85 -3.04
C MET A 1 -25.01 -21.80 -2.35
N ARG A 2 -23.99 -22.18 -1.59
CA ARG A 2 -23.05 -21.20 -1.01
C ARG A 2 -21.95 -20.93 -2.01
N TYR A 3 -21.56 -19.67 -2.09
CA TYR A 3 -20.43 -19.22 -2.88
C TYR A 3 -19.28 -18.85 -1.94
N GLY A 4 -18.08 -18.86 -2.45
CA GLY A 4 -16.89 -18.49 -1.69
C GLY A 4 -15.91 -17.67 -2.52
N ILE A 5 -15.05 -16.97 -1.82
CA ILE A 5 -13.91 -16.25 -2.35
C ILE A 5 -12.66 -16.62 -1.57
N CYS A 6 -11.57 -16.79 -2.26
CA CYS A 6 -10.24 -17.00 -1.70
C CYS A 6 -9.30 -15.93 -2.30
N VAL A 7 -8.63 -15.19 -1.44
CA VAL A 7 -7.60 -14.23 -1.80
C VAL A 7 -6.27 -14.72 -1.25
N GLY A 8 -5.33 -14.98 -2.14
CA GLY A 8 -3.94 -15.30 -1.82
C GLY A 8 -3.13 -14.03 -1.64
N PHE A 9 -2.27 -14.01 -0.61
CA PHE A 9 -1.39 -12.89 -0.34
C PHE A 9 -0.06 -13.35 0.24
N ASN A 10 0.97 -12.56 0.05
CA ASN A 10 2.30 -12.80 0.58
C ASN A 10 2.80 -11.59 1.38
N PHE A 11 3.68 -11.84 2.34
CA PHE A 11 4.44 -10.86 3.08
C PHE A 11 5.71 -11.51 3.66
N ASP A 12 6.61 -10.74 4.19
CA ASP A 12 7.92 -11.15 4.73
C ASP A 12 7.84 -11.79 6.13
N GLY A 13 6.71 -12.43 6.44
CA GLY A 13 6.44 -13.06 7.73
C GLY A 13 5.52 -14.25 7.65
N THR A 14 5.04 -14.67 8.80
CA THR A 14 4.01 -15.71 8.96
C THR A 14 3.13 -15.41 10.17
N PHE A 15 1.99 -16.08 10.28
CA PHE A 15 1.14 -16.00 11.47
C PHE A 15 1.52 -17.09 12.48
N PHE A 16 1.23 -16.85 13.76
CA PHE A 16 1.44 -17.86 14.80
C PHE A 16 0.45 -19.03 14.64
N ASP A 17 -0.78 -18.74 14.31
CA ASP A 17 -1.82 -19.75 14.13
C ASP A 17 -1.90 -20.16 12.67
N GLU A 18 -1.97 -21.49 12.42
CA GLU A 18 -2.16 -22.03 11.06
C GLU A 18 -3.47 -21.55 10.43
N LYS A 19 -4.47 -21.28 11.27
CA LYS A 19 -5.79 -20.82 10.86
C LYS A 19 -6.43 -19.98 11.96
N THR A 20 -6.93 -18.81 11.59
CA THR A 20 -7.63 -17.87 12.48
C THR A 20 -8.91 -17.39 11.83
N ILE A 21 -9.96 -17.21 12.61
CA ILE A 21 -11.20 -16.56 12.18
C ILE A 21 -11.21 -15.13 12.71
N VAL A 22 -11.26 -14.18 11.80
CA VAL A 22 -11.33 -12.74 12.10
C VAL A 22 -12.72 -12.23 11.75
N SER A 23 -13.36 -11.51 12.68
CA SER A 23 -14.57 -10.77 12.38
C SER A 23 -14.21 -9.39 11.82
N TYR A 24 -14.60 -9.12 10.58
CA TYR A 24 -14.32 -7.86 9.90
C TYR A 24 -15.52 -7.41 9.07
N ASP A 25 -15.97 -6.18 9.25
CA ASP A 25 -17.15 -5.60 8.58
C ASP A 25 -18.37 -6.55 8.60
N LYS A 26 -18.69 -7.06 9.80
CA LYS A 26 -19.81 -8.03 10.03
C LYS A 26 -19.66 -9.35 9.26
N ARG A 27 -18.49 -9.68 8.75
CA ARG A 27 -18.17 -10.93 8.06
C ARG A 27 -17.13 -11.73 8.83
N LEU A 28 -17.21 -13.04 8.70
CA LEU A 28 -16.18 -13.93 9.20
C LEU A 28 -15.18 -14.20 8.07
N LEU A 29 -13.94 -13.78 8.28
CA LEU A 29 -12.83 -14.04 7.40
C LEU A 29 -11.99 -15.17 7.99
N GLU A 30 -11.82 -16.23 7.23
CA GLU A 30 -10.90 -17.31 7.57
C GLU A 30 -9.51 -16.96 7.01
N VAL A 31 -8.60 -16.63 7.89
CA VAL A 31 -7.20 -16.38 7.55
C VAL A 31 -6.41 -17.64 7.81
N SER A 32 -5.71 -18.15 6.82
CA SER A 32 -4.91 -19.35 6.95
C SER A 32 -3.49 -19.15 6.46
N MET A 33 -2.55 -19.70 7.22
CA MET A 33 -1.15 -19.73 6.86
C MET A 33 -0.94 -20.67 5.67
N GLY A 34 -0.21 -20.23 4.66
CA GLY A 34 0.27 -21.11 3.59
C GLY A 34 1.36 -22.06 4.10
N LYS A 35 1.52 -23.22 3.47
CA LYS A 35 2.68 -24.08 3.67
C LYS A 35 3.98 -23.34 3.33
N PRO A 36 5.15 -23.82 3.73
CA PRO A 36 6.41 -23.27 3.23
C PRO A 36 6.39 -23.19 1.69
N ASN A 37 6.70 -22.03 1.14
CA ASN A 37 6.63 -21.68 -0.28
C ASN A 37 5.22 -21.49 -0.88
N ASP A 38 4.15 -21.51 -0.08
CA ASP A 38 2.81 -21.16 -0.51
C ASP A 38 2.37 -19.80 0.04
N SER A 39 1.49 -19.10 -0.68
CA SER A 39 0.87 -17.86 -0.20
C SER A 39 -0.03 -18.12 1.01
N HIS A 40 -0.16 -17.11 1.87
CA HIS A 40 -1.23 -17.04 2.86
C HIS A 40 -2.58 -16.83 2.17
N ARG A 41 -3.68 -17.08 2.89
CA ARG A 41 -5.02 -17.02 2.30
C ARG A 41 -6.00 -16.33 3.23
N VAL A 42 -6.88 -15.53 2.65
CA VAL A 42 -8.12 -15.10 3.30
C VAL A 42 -9.30 -15.67 2.52
N ARG A 43 -10.18 -16.38 3.22
CA ARG A 43 -11.39 -16.96 2.63
C ARG A 43 -12.64 -16.42 3.30
N ALA A 44 -13.68 -16.22 2.52
CA ALA A 44 -15.00 -15.86 3.04
C ALA A 44 -16.10 -16.43 2.16
N THR A 45 -17.30 -16.57 2.74
CA THR A 45 -18.48 -17.04 2.02
C THR A 45 -19.48 -15.90 1.76
N TYR A 46 -20.32 -16.08 0.74
CA TYR A 46 -21.41 -15.16 0.40
C TYR A 46 -22.61 -15.93 -0.18
N ASP A 47 -23.80 -15.31 -0.13
CA ASP A 47 -25.06 -16.03 -0.35
C ASP A 47 -25.56 -15.98 -1.79
N ASN A 48 -25.10 -15.03 -2.61
CA ASN A 48 -25.55 -14.84 -3.98
C ASN A 48 -24.40 -14.62 -4.95
N GLU A 49 -24.62 -14.95 -6.21
CA GLU A 49 -23.60 -14.93 -7.27
C GLU A 49 -22.90 -13.58 -7.46
N GLN A 50 -23.56 -12.47 -7.10
CA GLN A 50 -23.01 -11.12 -7.23
C GLN A 50 -22.27 -10.64 -5.96
N GLY A 51 -22.33 -11.41 -4.88
CA GLY A 51 -21.75 -11.06 -3.57
C GLY A 51 -20.22 -10.97 -3.56
N HIS A 52 -19.53 -11.58 -4.53
CA HIS A 52 -18.07 -11.63 -4.58
C HIS A 52 -17.40 -10.25 -4.54
N LYS A 53 -17.97 -9.22 -5.19
CA LYS A 53 -17.39 -7.86 -5.22
C LYS A 53 -17.36 -7.23 -3.83
N ALA A 54 -18.47 -7.31 -3.09
CA ALA A 54 -18.55 -6.76 -1.73
C ALA A 54 -17.63 -7.53 -0.76
N VAL A 55 -17.54 -8.84 -0.91
CA VAL A 55 -16.65 -9.66 -0.06
C VAL A 55 -15.18 -9.41 -0.41
N PHE A 56 -14.84 -9.29 -1.69
CA PHE A 56 -13.50 -8.89 -2.11
C PHE A 56 -13.10 -7.53 -1.52
N GLN A 57 -14.02 -6.55 -1.54
CA GLN A 57 -13.78 -5.25 -0.93
C GLN A 57 -13.52 -5.36 0.57
N THR A 58 -14.33 -6.15 1.30
CA THR A 58 -14.12 -6.41 2.73
C THR A 58 -12.74 -7.03 2.99
N ILE A 59 -12.34 -8.03 2.21
CA ILE A 59 -11.02 -8.66 2.35
C ILE A 59 -9.90 -7.66 2.03
N SER A 60 -10.05 -6.86 0.98
CA SER A 60 -9.07 -5.84 0.61
C SER A 60 -8.89 -4.77 1.70
N HIS A 61 -9.99 -4.33 2.33
CA HIS A 61 -9.94 -3.41 3.47
C HIS A 61 -9.21 -4.04 4.66
N PHE A 62 -9.55 -5.28 4.99
CA PHE A 62 -8.87 -6.04 6.05
C PHE A 62 -7.36 -6.14 5.81
N LEU A 63 -6.95 -6.56 4.62
CA LEU A 63 -5.53 -6.69 4.28
C LEU A 63 -4.80 -5.34 4.29
N SER A 64 -5.48 -4.25 3.90
CA SER A 64 -4.90 -2.90 3.94
C SER A 64 -4.71 -2.41 5.37
N GLU A 65 -5.70 -2.65 6.24
CA GLU A 65 -5.60 -2.33 7.67
C GLU A 65 -4.55 -3.20 8.37
N LEU A 66 -4.45 -4.48 7.99
CA LEU A 66 -3.44 -5.40 8.51
C LEU A 66 -2.02 -4.92 8.15
N SER A 67 -1.80 -4.57 6.88
CA SER A 67 -0.53 -4.02 6.40
C SER A 67 -0.14 -2.75 7.17
N TRP A 68 -1.09 -1.85 7.42
CA TRP A 68 -0.85 -0.64 8.19
C TRP A 68 -0.51 -0.94 9.66
N LYS A 69 -1.35 -1.72 10.36
CA LYS A 69 -1.19 -1.99 11.80
C LYS A 69 0.07 -2.79 12.13
N LEU A 70 0.41 -3.75 11.31
CA LEU A 70 1.58 -4.61 11.53
C LEU A 70 2.85 -4.10 10.83
N TRP A 71 2.72 -3.05 10.03
CA TRP A 71 3.80 -2.49 9.22
C TRP A 71 4.50 -3.54 8.36
N ILE A 72 3.73 -4.30 7.64
CA ILE A 72 4.21 -5.39 6.77
C ILE A 72 4.01 -5.06 5.30
N GLU A 73 4.99 -5.40 4.47
CA GLU A 73 4.88 -5.39 3.01
C GLU A 73 3.98 -6.53 2.56
N LEU A 74 2.72 -6.22 2.21
CA LEU A 74 1.72 -7.20 1.87
C LEU A 74 1.32 -7.09 0.41
N CYS A 75 1.58 -8.14 -0.36
CA CYS A 75 1.20 -8.28 -1.77
C CYS A 75 -0.01 -9.21 -1.90
N VAL A 76 -1.03 -8.77 -2.62
CA VAL A 76 -2.14 -9.62 -3.04
C VAL A 76 -1.81 -10.24 -4.39
N ASP A 77 -1.72 -11.57 -4.43
CA ASP A 77 -1.28 -12.28 -5.65
C ASP A 77 -2.46 -12.71 -6.52
N VAL A 78 -3.55 -13.16 -5.90
CA VAL A 78 -4.64 -13.78 -6.63
C VAL A 78 -5.96 -13.69 -5.88
N CYS A 79 -7.04 -13.66 -6.66
CA CYS A 79 -8.40 -13.80 -6.16
C CYS A 79 -9.15 -14.84 -6.99
N ILE A 80 -9.67 -15.87 -6.33
CA ILE A 80 -10.52 -16.90 -6.95
C ILE A 80 -11.88 -16.86 -6.25
N TYR A 81 -12.97 -16.89 -7.03
CA TYR A 81 -14.32 -16.93 -6.51
C TYR A 81 -15.20 -17.89 -7.33
N GLY A 82 -16.22 -18.45 -6.70
CA GLY A 82 -17.14 -19.38 -7.37
C GLY A 82 -18.06 -20.13 -6.42
N ALA A 83 -18.67 -21.19 -6.94
CA ALA A 83 -19.51 -22.07 -6.16
C ALA A 83 -18.66 -22.87 -5.15
N GLY A 84 -19.15 -23.00 -3.93
CA GLY A 84 -18.40 -23.61 -2.82
C GLY A 84 -17.41 -22.64 -2.18
N LEU A 85 -16.40 -23.18 -1.51
CA LEU A 85 -15.29 -22.40 -0.95
C LEU A 85 -14.02 -22.74 -1.73
N PRO A 86 -13.62 -21.89 -2.69
CA PRO A 86 -12.43 -22.14 -3.49
C PRO A 86 -11.18 -22.13 -2.63
N ASP A 87 -10.18 -22.86 -3.05
CA ASP A 87 -8.82 -22.79 -2.51
C ASP A 87 -7.89 -22.21 -3.56
N CYS A 88 -6.92 -21.41 -3.11
CA CYS A 88 -5.89 -20.82 -3.94
C CYS A 88 -4.53 -21.05 -3.29
N SER A 89 -3.59 -21.50 -4.09
CA SER A 89 -2.22 -21.73 -3.67
C SER A 89 -1.28 -21.16 -4.73
N PHE A 90 -0.37 -20.29 -4.31
CA PHE A 90 0.60 -19.65 -5.19
C PHE A 90 1.97 -19.63 -4.51
N PRO A 91 3.05 -19.67 -5.29
CA PRO A 91 4.39 -19.61 -4.73
C PRO A 91 4.59 -18.38 -3.86
N ASN A 92 5.11 -18.57 -2.65
CA ASN A 92 5.56 -17.46 -1.80
C ASN A 92 7.05 -17.22 -2.08
N HIS A 93 7.38 -16.01 -2.49
CA HIS A 93 8.75 -15.58 -2.78
C HIS A 93 9.39 -14.82 -1.61
N PHE A 94 8.62 -14.48 -0.58
CA PHE A 94 9.11 -13.74 0.58
C PHE A 94 9.69 -14.67 1.65
N PRO A 95 10.82 -14.31 2.29
CA PRO A 95 11.32 -15.02 3.45
C PRO A 95 10.36 -14.84 4.63
N ARG A 96 10.10 -15.91 5.36
CA ARG A 96 9.21 -15.87 6.55
C ARG A 96 10.05 -15.62 7.80
N LEU A 97 10.51 -14.38 7.97
CA LEU A 97 11.44 -14.01 9.03
C LEU A 97 10.75 -13.73 10.37
N GLU A 98 9.55 -13.18 10.34
CA GLU A 98 8.82 -12.76 11.52
C GLU A 98 7.49 -13.49 11.68
N ARG A 99 6.93 -13.46 12.91
CA ARG A 99 5.64 -14.07 13.23
C ARG A 99 4.71 -13.05 13.86
N TYR A 100 3.46 -13.07 13.42
CA TYR A 100 2.44 -12.11 13.83
C TYR A 100 1.21 -12.81 14.40
N PHE A 101 0.62 -12.21 15.45
CA PHE A 101 -0.66 -12.63 16.00
C PHE A 101 -1.78 -11.80 15.38
N ILE A 102 -2.82 -12.46 14.88
CA ILE A 102 -4.00 -11.80 14.29
C ILE A 102 -5.31 -12.18 14.97
N HIS A 103 -5.30 -13.10 15.96
CA HIS A 103 -6.51 -13.53 16.65
C HIS A 103 -7.19 -12.41 17.45
N ASP A 104 -6.42 -11.43 17.93
CA ASP A 104 -6.91 -10.25 18.64
C ASP A 104 -7.10 -9.04 17.74
N PHE A 105 -7.14 -9.23 16.42
CA PHE A 105 -7.29 -8.15 15.47
C PHE A 105 -8.62 -7.41 15.70
N LYS A 106 -8.51 -6.14 16.10
CA LYS A 106 -9.64 -5.25 16.28
C LYS A 106 -9.76 -4.35 15.06
N GLN A 107 -10.87 -4.50 14.35
CA GLN A 107 -11.20 -3.64 13.24
C GLN A 107 -11.41 -2.19 13.71
N GLU A 108 -10.83 -1.25 12.97
CA GLU A 108 -11.16 0.17 13.06
C GLU A 108 -12.30 0.53 12.11
N VAL A 109 -13.05 1.58 12.44
CA VAL A 109 -14.09 2.10 11.56
C VAL A 109 -13.51 3.22 10.72
N PHE A 110 -13.32 2.96 9.44
CA PHE A 110 -12.73 3.91 8.51
C PHE A 110 -13.75 4.51 7.54
N ALA A 111 -13.59 5.79 7.21
CA ALA A 111 -14.28 6.43 6.10
C ALA A 111 -13.70 5.98 4.74
N ASN A 112 -14.41 6.26 3.65
CA ASN A 112 -13.97 5.87 2.30
C ASN A 112 -12.58 6.39 1.94
N ASP A 113 -12.26 7.65 2.28
CA ASP A 113 -10.96 8.25 2.00
C ASP A 113 -9.83 7.58 2.79
N GLN A 114 -10.13 7.16 4.02
CA GLN A 114 -9.18 6.40 4.85
C GLN A 114 -8.94 5.01 4.28
N HIS A 115 -9.99 4.29 3.86
CA HIS A 115 -9.84 3.01 3.16
C HIS A 115 -9.05 3.14 1.87
N LEU A 116 -9.28 4.21 1.10
CA LEU A 116 -8.53 4.48 -0.12
C LEU A 116 -7.04 4.71 0.17
N ALA A 117 -6.73 5.51 1.22
CA ALA A 117 -5.36 5.76 1.64
C ALA A 117 -4.66 4.47 2.11
N LEU A 118 -5.32 3.67 2.94
CA LEU A 118 -4.80 2.37 3.39
C LEU A 118 -4.56 1.40 2.21
N GLY A 119 -5.45 1.43 1.20
CA GLY A 119 -5.28 0.66 -0.02
C GLY A 119 -4.03 1.05 -0.80
N PHE A 120 -3.83 2.36 -1.04
CA PHE A 120 -2.62 2.86 -1.69
C PHE A 120 -1.36 2.62 -0.86
N TYR A 121 -1.46 2.71 0.47
CA TYR A 121 -0.34 2.41 1.35
C TYR A 121 0.11 0.96 1.19
N ARG A 122 -0.81 0.00 1.25
CA ARG A 122 -0.50 -1.42 1.03
C ARG A 122 0.12 -1.65 -0.35
N GLU A 123 -0.48 -1.11 -1.42
CA GLU A 123 0.04 -1.26 -2.79
C GLU A 123 1.44 -0.66 -2.94
N GLY A 124 1.68 0.51 -2.37
CA GLY A 124 3.00 1.15 -2.39
C GLY A 124 4.02 0.38 -1.56
N PHE A 125 3.63 -0.03 -0.36
CA PHE A 125 4.54 -0.70 0.57
C PHE A 125 4.92 -2.10 0.08
N GLY A 126 3.98 -2.85 -0.50
CA GLY A 126 4.23 -4.18 -1.06
C GLY A 126 4.76 -4.20 -2.51
N SER A 127 5.04 -3.04 -3.13
CA SER A 127 5.51 -3.00 -4.52
C SER A 127 7.03 -3.13 -4.63
N GLU A 128 7.51 -4.04 -5.48
CA GLU A 128 8.92 -4.14 -5.84
C GLU A 128 9.37 -3.02 -6.81
N SER A 129 8.44 -2.43 -7.56
CA SER A 129 8.74 -1.35 -8.51
C SER A 129 8.88 -0.01 -7.78
N PRO A 130 10.05 0.65 -7.79
CA PRO A 130 10.23 1.94 -7.14
C PRO A 130 9.33 3.03 -7.74
N PHE A 131 9.02 2.95 -9.02
CA PHE A 131 8.13 3.90 -9.70
C PHE A 131 6.68 3.75 -9.27
N TYR A 132 6.20 2.50 -9.16
CA TYR A 132 4.84 2.22 -8.71
C TYR A 132 4.67 2.51 -7.21
N ARG A 133 5.69 2.19 -6.40
CA ARG A 133 5.77 2.53 -4.96
C ARG A 133 5.61 4.05 -4.77
N PHE A 134 6.40 4.85 -5.50
CA PHE A 134 6.32 6.30 -5.47
C PHE A 134 4.92 6.82 -5.81
N LEU A 135 4.34 6.37 -6.93
CA LEU A 135 3.01 6.80 -7.36
C LEU A 135 1.92 6.45 -6.34
N SER A 136 2.00 5.27 -5.74
CA SER A 136 1.02 4.82 -4.75
C SER A 136 1.06 5.69 -3.50
N PHE A 137 2.23 5.96 -2.93
CA PHE A 137 2.37 6.87 -1.81
C PHE A 137 2.00 8.32 -2.17
N TYR A 138 2.37 8.77 -3.37
CA TYR A 138 1.99 10.11 -3.82
C TYR A 138 0.47 10.28 -3.93
N LYS A 139 -0.28 9.27 -4.35
CA LYS A 139 -1.75 9.31 -4.41
C LYS A 139 -2.37 9.54 -3.03
N ILE A 140 -1.76 9.04 -1.95
CA ILE A 140 -2.22 9.34 -0.59
C ILE A 140 -2.15 10.84 -0.31
N LEU A 141 -1.09 11.52 -0.76
CA LEU A 141 -0.95 12.97 -0.62
C LEU A 141 -2.01 13.76 -1.42
N GLU A 142 -2.69 13.14 -2.38
CA GLU A 142 -3.74 13.80 -3.17
C GLU A 142 -5.12 13.73 -2.51
N ILE A 143 -5.37 12.73 -1.64
CA ILE A 143 -6.70 12.48 -1.07
C ILE A 143 -7.26 13.68 -0.29
N PRO A 144 -6.54 14.28 0.68
CA PRO A 144 -7.11 15.35 1.51
C PRO A 144 -7.11 16.73 0.85
N PHE A 145 -6.49 16.92 -0.32
CA PHE A 145 -6.32 18.24 -0.93
C PHE A 145 -7.07 18.37 -2.25
N LYS A 146 -7.89 19.41 -2.36
CA LYS A 146 -8.67 19.70 -3.58
C LYS A 146 -7.84 20.35 -4.68
N ASN A 147 -6.73 21.00 -4.33
CA ASN A 147 -5.88 21.69 -5.31
C ASN A 147 -4.38 21.44 -5.08
N GLY A 148 -3.60 21.62 -6.14
CA GLY A 148 -2.18 21.33 -6.13
C GLY A 148 -1.35 22.29 -5.25
N ARG A 149 -1.82 23.53 -5.03
CA ARG A 149 -1.11 24.53 -4.21
C ARG A 149 -1.14 24.13 -2.73
N GLU A 150 -2.33 23.83 -2.20
CA GLU A 150 -2.47 23.38 -0.81
C GLU A 150 -1.62 22.14 -0.53
N LYS A 151 -1.64 21.18 -1.47
CA LYS A 151 -0.81 19.98 -1.37
C LYS A 151 0.68 20.31 -1.35
N LYS A 152 1.14 21.19 -2.25
CA LYS A 152 2.55 21.62 -2.29
C LYS A 152 2.95 22.32 -1.00
N ASP A 153 2.12 23.24 -0.51
CA ASP A 153 2.36 23.96 0.74
C ASP A 153 2.44 22.99 1.92
N TRP A 154 1.56 21.97 1.95
CA TRP A 154 1.59 20.89 2.94
C TRP A 154 2.89 20.10 2.88
N ILE A 155 3.27 19.59 1.72
CA ILE A 155 4.54 18.84 1.52
C ILE A 155 5.72 19.71 1.98
N GLY A 156 5.77 20.98 1.57
CA GLY A 156 6.82 21.92 1.98
C GLY A 156 6.91 22.11 3.49
N SER A 157 5.77 22.19 4.18
CA SER A 157 5.73 22.30 5.64
C SER A 157 6.25 21.06 6.36
N LEU A 158 6.11 19.89 5.75
CA LEU A 158 6.54 18.62 6.33
C LEU A 158 8.04 18.33 6.12
N THR A 159 8.67 18.88 5.08
CA THR A 159 10.07 18.54 4.74
C THR A 159 11.04 18.81 5.88
N GLN A 160 10.75 19.76 6.77
CA GLN A 160 11.56 20.04 7.96
C GLN A 160 11.28 19.07 9.13
N ARG A 161 10.17 18.37 9.09
CA ARG A 161 9.71 17.44 10.13
C ARG A 161 10.11 16.00 9.84
N LEU A 162 10.53 15.70 8.62
CA LEU A 162 10.98 14.37 8.23
C LEU A 162 12.13 13.92 9.12
N SER A 163 12.01 12.74 9.67
CA SER A 163 12.99 12.17 10.61
C SER A 163 13.66 10.92 10.05
N ARG A 164 12.87 10.06 9.45
CA ARG A 164 13.29 8.77 8.93
C ARG A 164 14.02 8.89 7.59
N SER A 165 13.51 9.75 6.71
CA SER A 165 14.06 9.99 5.35
C SER A 165 15.06 11.14 5.24
N LYS A 166 15.74 11.50 6.35
CA LYS A 166 16.73 12.59 6.36
C LYS A 166 17.87 12.38 5.39
N ASP A 167 18.39 11.16 5.30
CA ASP A 167 19.52 10.84 4.43
C ASP A 167 19.11 10.93 2.96
N SER A 168 17.92 10.43 2.62
CA SER A 168 17.33 10.54 1.30
C SER A 168 17.08 11.98 0.89
N LEU A 169 16.61 12.81 1.83
CA LEU A 169 16.46 14.25 1.62
C LEU A 169 17.80 14.95 1.34
N GLN A 170 18.85 14.58 2.06
CA GLN A 170 20.19 15.12 1.84
C GLN A 170 20.77 14.67 0.50
N TYR A 171 20.49 13.41 0.10
CA TYR A 171 20.92 12.90 -1.20
C TYR A 171 20.32 13.72 -2.34
N LEU A 172 18.99 13.90 -2.36
CA LEU A 172 18.32 14.70 -3.39
C LEU A 172 18.88 16.15 -3.45
N LYS A 173 19.16 16.76 -2.29
CA LYS A 173 19.77 18.10 -2.24
C LYS A 173 21.18 18.14 -2.84
N ARG A 174 21.99 17.10 -2.62
CA ARG A 174 23.33 16.98 -3.23
C ARG A 174 23.25 16.79 -4.73
N ASP A 175 22.21 16.11 -5.21
CA ASP A 175 21.92 15.93 -6.64
C ASP A 175 21.26 17.17 -7.28
N GLY A 176 21.23 18.32 -6.59
CA GLY A 176 20.78 19.59 -7.11
C GLY A 176 19.30 19.91 -6.89
N VAL A 177 18.55 19.08 -6.17
CA VAL A 177 17.16 19.36 -5.83
C VAL A 177 17.08 20.41 -4.72
N THR A 178 16.81 21.66 -5.08
CA THR A 178 16.71 22.79 -4.14
C THR A 178 15.36 22.88 -3.45
N ASP A 179 14.27 22.61 -4.17
CA ASP A 179 12.90 22.55 -3.65
C ASP A 179 12.34 21.14 -3.82
N VAL A 180 12.40 20.36 -2.74
CA VAL A 180 11.96 18.96 -2.72
C VAL A 180 10.45 18.84 -2.95
N ALA A 181 9.65 19.78 -2.42
CA ALA A 181 8.20 19.76 -2.62
C ALA A 181 7.82 19.98 -4.08
N GLU A 182 8.48 20.94 -4.73
CA GLU A 182 8.31 21.19 -6.16
C GLU A 182 8.79 20.00 -7.01
N TRP A 183 9.94 19.42 -6.64
CA TRP A 183 10.48 18.27 -7.34
C TRP A 183 9.55 17.05 -7.26
N ILE A 184 9.06 16.71 -6.06
CA ILE A 184 8.10 15.62 -5.87
C ILE A 184 6.85 15.87 -6.72
N TYR A 185 6.37 17.10 -6.76
CA TYR A 185 5.18 17.46 -7.54
C TYR A 185 5.41 17.39 -9.06
N LYS A 186 6.47 18.03 -9.55
CA LYS A 186 6.72 18.18 -10.99
C LYS A 186 7.43 16.97 -11.58
N GLU A 187 8.57 16.63 -11.02
CA GLU A 187 9.46 15.64 -11.61
C GLU A 187 9.04 14.21 -11.22
N GLY A 188 8.73 14.00 -9.93
CA GLY A 188 8.29 12.70 -9.45
C GLY A 188 6.95 12.31 -10.04
N ARG A 189 5.88 13.01 -9.65
CA ARG A 189 4.51 12.62 -10.03
C ARG A 189 4.23 12.77 -11.51
N ASN A 190 4.51 13.93 -12.09
CA ASN A 190 4.12 14.17 -13.47
C ASN A 190 4.96 13.36 -14.47
N ALA A 191 6.25 13.21 -14.21
CA ALA A 191 7.14 12.44 -15.08
C ALA A 191 6.79 10.94 -15.08
N LEU A 192 6.35 10.39 -13.94
CA LEU A 192 5.93 8.99 -13.83
C LEU A 192 4.50 8.74 -14.36
N SER A 193 3.61 9.76 -14.27
CA SER A 193 2.21 9.60 -14.69
C SER A 193 1.98 9.81 -16.19
N HIS A 194 2.92 10.44 -16.89
CA HIS A 194 2.77 10.80 -18.30
C HIS A 194 3.95 10.27 -19.10
N ALA A 195 3.71 9.25 -19.93
CA ALA A 195 4.71 8.71 -20.86
C ALA A 195 5.10 9.70 -21.96
N TYR A 196 4.39 10.80 -22.12
CA TYR A 196 4.66 11.82 -23.13
C TYR A 196 4.51 13.21 -22.55
N ARG A 197 5.56 14.00 -22.58
CA ARG A 197 5.55 15.43 -22.28
C ARG A 197 6.06 16.24 -23.44
N ASP A 198 5.55 17.46 -23.55
CA ASP A 198 5.96 18.45 -24.54
C ASP A 198 7.49 18.56 -24.64
N ARG A 199 7.98 18.88 -25.84
CA ARG A 199 9.38 18.78 -26.32
C ARG A 199 10.49 19.39 -25.40
N ASN A 200 10.14 20.04 -24.30
CA ASN A 200 11.08 20.69 -23.36
C ASN A 200 11.04 20.13 -21.95
N ASN A 201 10.31 19.05 -21.65
CA ASN A 201 10.24 18.49 -20.30
C ASN A 201 10.75 17.04 -20.28
N SER A 202 11.64 16.80 -19.34
CA SER A 202 12.26 15.47 -19.13
C SER A 202 11.21 14.39 -18.86
N ILE A 203 11.26 13.35 -19.68
CA ILE A 203 10.59 12.08 -19.40
C ILE A 203 11.45 11.37 -18.35
N VAL A 204 10.84 10.79 -17.30
CA VAL A 204 11.57 9.85 -16.47
C VAL A 204 11.81 8.60 -17.31
N ASP A 205 13.03 8.41 -17.73
CA ASP A 205 13.48 7.20 -18.37
C ASP A 205 13.73 6.13 -17.29
N ILE A 206 12.84 5.15 -17.23
CA ILE A 206 12.94 4.05 -16.24
C ILE A 206 14.18 3.16 -16.43
N THR A 207 14.86 3.29 -17.57
CA THR A 207 16.11 2.56 -17.88
C THR A 207 17.35 3.40 -17.55
N ALA A 208 17.20 4.71 -17.30
CA ALA A 208 18.30 5.58 -16.90
C ALA A 208 18.59 5.43 -15.40
N PHE A 209 19.84 5.08 -15.08
CA PHE A 209 20.27 4.82 -13.71
C PHE A 209 20.02 6.01 -12.77
N ASP A 210 20.32 7.24 -13.19
CA ASP A 210 20.15 8.43 -12.36
C ASP A 210 18.67 8.67 -12.04
N HIS A 211 17.78 8.50 -13.02
CA HIS A 211 16.34 8.61 -12.80
C HIS A 211 15.84 7.54 -11.83
N TRP A 212 16.27 6.29 -12.02
CA TRP A 212 15.92 5.19 -11.13
C TRP A 212 16.39 5.47 -9.70
N GLN A 213 17.64 5.91 -9.54
CA GLN A 213 18.25 6.19 -8.24
C GLN A 213 17.51 7.32 -7.51
N ASN A 214 17.19 8.41 -8.20
CA ASN A 214 16.45 9.53 -7.62
C ASN A 214 15.06 9.12 -7.15
N ILE A 215 14.35 8.27 -7.88
CA ILE A 215 13.05 7.72 -7.46
C ILE A 215 13.20 6.79 -6.26
N VAL A 216 14.23 5.97 -6.19
CA VAL A 216 14.51 5.12 -5.02
C VAL A 216 14.66 5.97 -3.75
N TRP A 217 15.47 7.02 -3.77
CA TRP A 217 15.61 7.95 -2.63
C TRP A 217 14.31 8.72 -2.33
N ALA A 218 13.61 9.16 -3.36
CA ALA A 218 12.36 9.87 -3.19
C ALA A 218 11.26 9.00 -2.58
N ASN A 219 11.29 7.67 -2.77
CA ASN A 219 10.32 6.74 -2.17
C ASN A 219 10.27 6.84 -0.65
N GLU A 220 11.44 6.88 0.03
CA GLU A 220 11.47 7.00 1.49
C GLU A 220 10.85 8.31 1.96
N ILE A 221 11.11 9.39 1.22
CA ILE A 221 10.54 10.71 1.53
C ILE A 221 9.03 10.70 1.33
N VAL A 222 8.54 10.22 0.18
CA VAL A 222 7.11 10.23 -0.15
C VAL A 222 6.33 9.25 0.74
N GLN A 223 6.93 8.14 1.13
CA GLN A 223 6.35 7.21 2.11
C GLN A 223 6.17 7.90 3.47
N GLU A 224 7.20 8.54 4.03
CA GLU A 224 7.08 9.23 5.31
C GLU A 224 6.07 10.40 5.26
N LEU A 225 6.05 11.16 4.16
CA LEU A 225 5.03 12.19 3.90
C LEU A 225 3.61 11.62 3.86
N ALA A 226 3.44 10.47 3.20
CA ALA A 226 2.15 9.78 3.12
C ALA A 226 1.67 9.33 4.50
N GLU A 227 2.54 8.72 5.31
CA GLU A 227 2.21 8.29 6.68
C GLU A 227 1.80 9.46 7.56
N ILE A 228 2.54 10.57 7.55
CA ILE A 228 2.16 11.79 8.28
C ILE A 228 0.80 12.33 7.77
N THR A 229 0.57 12.31 6.46
CA THR A 229 -0.70 12.77 5.87
C THR A 229 -1.87 11.86 6.29
N MET A 230 -1.67 10.55 6.32
CA MET A 230 -2.67 9.60 6.80
C MET A 230 -3.08 9.88 8.24
N ILE A 231 -2.10 10.15 9.11
CA ILE A 231 -2.36 10.43 10.53
C ILE A 231 -2.97 11.83 10.71
N GLU A 232 -2.34 12.87 10.19
CA GLU A 232 -2.70 14.26 10.53
C GLU A 232 -3.84 14.84 9.68
N LYS A 233 -4.06 14.37 8.46
CA LYS A 233 -5.10 14.89 7.56
C LYS A 233 -6.27 13.94 7.38
N LEU A 234 -6.00 12.65 7.41
CA LEU A 234 -7.06 11.64 7.27
C LEU A 234 -7.47 11.03 8.60
N ASN A 235 -6.85 11.41 9.72
CA ASN A 235 -7.14 10.91 11.08
C ASN A 235 -7.11 9.38 11.16
N ILE A 236 -6.21 8.74 10.44
CA ILE A 236 -5.97 7.30 10.59
C ILE A 236 -5.15 7.13 11.88
N PRO A 237 -5.55 6.23 12.81
CA PRO A 237 -4.81 6.01 14.05
C PRO A 237 -3.34 5.66 13.81
N GLU A 238 -2.47 6.17 14.67
CA GLU A 238 -1.07 5.74 14.71
C GLU A 238 -0.98 4.24 15.03
N ARG A 239 0.08 3.61 14.58
CA ARG A 239 0.37 2.18 14.76
C ARG A 239 0.82 1.87 16.16
#